data_599456f82796c7520a429f21da5720b3
#
_entry.id   599456f82796c7520a429f21da5720b3
#
_cell.length_a   1.000
_cell.length_b   1.000
_cell.length_c   1.000
_cell.angle_alpha   90.00
_cell.angle_beta   90.00
_cell.angle_gamma   90.00
#
_symmetry.space_group_name_H-M   'P 1'
#
loop_
_entity.id
_entity.type
_entity.pdbx_description
1 polymer ?
#
loop_
_entity_poly.entity_id
_entity_poly.type
_entity_poly.pdbx_seq_one_letter_code
_entity_poly.pdbx_strand_id
1 'polypeptide(L)'
;MSIDPFGRSVQRRTILKAGLAIGAMQVASPFVVKALADEPIKIGLDNPLTGTYAAPGKNEQIGCQLAVDQLNAKGGILGRKIELLSEDSTSGDAGTAVQKARKLIERDNVDFLVGNVNSALAQAMAQVSNEKGVLHIVPGGHTDGITGVDCKWNVFRVCNTTRMEANAVSELLFKDYGKKWYFITPDYAFGHTLFQGCEADLKKLGGTVVGNALTPLGTTDFSAYLIQARAANPDVLVVLVQGNDMVNCLKQIAQFGIEKQIHVAGTQQELEAVEAMPPEARVGVWMFEWYWKQAAGTPGLDQFIAEIRKRSGGKVPTARTWFGYVTIHAYALACEKAKSIEAKAVARALADMELPPDIKLQPNKVYFRGGDHQLMLSAFIGELLQKGDGDPENLFKVNSIVAGDSIAPSVADTGCKMNMPA
;
A
#
# COMPACT_ATOMS: atom_id res chain seq x y z
N MET A 1 -50.48 -29.48 -63.45
CA MET A 1 -51.80 -28.88 -63.37
C MET A 1 -51.58 -27.59 -62.62
N SER A 2 -51.62 -26.60 -63.32
CA SER A 2 -52.51 -25.57 -63.86
C SER A 2 -52.36 -24.34 -62.94
N ILE A 3 -52.13 -23.16 -63.35
CA ILE A 3 -52.20 -22.32 -64.53
C ILE A 3 -51.93 -20.90 -63.96
N ASP A 4 -51.03 -20.17 -64.63
CA ASP A 4 -50.90 -18.71 -64.58
C ASP A 4 -52.19 -18.05 -65.13
N PRO A 5 -52.60 -16.88 -64.81
CA PRO A 5 -52.43 -15.89 -65.82
C PRO A 5 -52.20 -14.42 -65.45
N PHE A 6 -51.68 -13.75 -66.43
CA PHE A 6 -51.48 -12.31 -66.65
C PHE A 6 -50.19 -11.71 -66.09
N GLY A 7 -49.19 -11.60 -66.86
CA GLY A 7 -48.99 -11.25 -68.28
C GLY A 7 -48.97 -9.74 -68.49
N ARG A 8 -47.73 -9.16 -68.45
CA ARG A 8 -47.35 -8.12 -69.45
C ARG A 8 -45.88 -7.72 -69.27
N SER A 9 -45.14 -8.06 -70.31
CA SER A 9 -43.85 -7.52 -70.68
C SER A 9 -43.99 -6.09 -71.22
N VAL A 10 -43.04 -5.21 -70.96
CA VAL A 10 -42.57 -4.14 -71.85
C VAL A 10 -41.16 -3.75 -71.45
N GLN A 11 -40.25 -4.21 -72.23
CA GLN A 11 -39.26 -3.60 -73.15
C GLN A 11 -38.41 -2.44 -72.62
N ARG A 12 -37.15 -2.68 -72.80
CA ARG A 12 -35.99 -1.81 -72.83
C ARG A 12 -36.13 -0.66 -73.83
N ARG A 13 -35.41 0.41 -73.51
CA ARG A 13 -34.74 1.44 -74.36
C ARG A 13 -35.18 2.85 -73.91
N THR A 14 -34.37 3.78 -73.63
CA THR A 14 -33.15 4.37 -74.13
C THR A 14 -33.15 5.88 -73.86
N ILE A 15 -32.04 6.36 -73.30
CA ILE A 15 -31.28 7.55 -73.75
C ILE A 15 -31.55 8.94 -73.06
N LEU A 16 -30.51 9.39 -72.55
CA LEU A 16 -29.67 10.59 -72.76
C LEU A 16 -29.90 11.86 -71.90
N LYS A 17 -28.81 12.13 -71.22
CA LYS A 17 -28.17 13.49 -71.03
C LYS A 17 -28.98 14.61 -70.48
N ALA A 18 -28.62 15.02 -69.29
CA ALA A 18 -28.26 16.39 -68.98
C ALA A 18 -27.41 16.38 -67.68
N GLY A 19 -26.20 16.90 -67.72
CA GLY A 19 -25.32 17.05 -66.58
C GLY A 19 -25.74 18.22 -65.69
N LEU A 20 -25.47 18.05 -64.39
CA LEU A 20 -25.21 19.18 -63.50
C LEU A 20 -24.34 18.65 -62.37
N ALA A 21 -23.18 19.24 -62.22
CA ALA A 21 -22.25 19.06 -61.13
C ALA A 21 -22.91 19.45 -59.81
N ILE A 22 -23.01 18.51 -58.86
CA ILE A 22 -23.22 18.82 -57.46
C ILE A 22 -22.10 18.13 -56.67
N GLY A 23 -21.32 18.97 -55.99
CA GLY A 23 -20.17 18.56 -55.23
C GLY A 23 -20.47 17.43 -54.24
N ALA A 24 -19.65 16.42 -54.26
CA ALA A 24 -19.56 15.43 -53.21
C ALA A 24 -19.03 16.13 -51.96
N MET A 25 -19.90 16.59 -51.07
CA MET A 25 -19.58 16.76 -49.68
C MET A 25 -19.36 15.34 -49.12
N GLN A 26 -18.12 14.95 -48.99
CA GLN A 26 -17.74 13.85 -48.08
C GLN A 26 -18.16 14.27 -46.67
N VAL A 27 -19.32 13.82 -46.26
CA VAL A 27 -19.66 13.75 -44.84
C VAL A 27 -18.74 12.68 -44.26
N ALA A 28 -17.57 13.13 -43.77
CA ALA A 28 -16.75 12.31 -42.88
C ALA A 28 -17.62 11.94 -41.68
N SER A 29 -18.06 10.71 -41.68
CA SER A 29 -18.82 10.14 -40.55
C SER A 29 -17.91 10.15 -39.31
N PRO A 30 -18.26 10.84 -38.21
CA PRO A 30 -17.45 10.84 -37.01
C PRO A 30 -17.64 9.58 -36.15
N PHE A 31 -17.96 8.46 -36.77
CA PHE A 31 -18.47 7.27 -36.07
C PHE A 31 -17.46 6.13 -35.85
N VAL A 32 -16.16 6.30 -36.16
CA VAL A 32 -15.21 5.18 -36.01
C VAL A 32 -14.18 5.33 -34.87
N VAL A 33 -14.16 6.45 -34.15
CA VAL A 33 -13.17 6.66 -33.06
C VAL A 33 -13.76 6.47 -31.66
N LYS A 34 -15.05 6.20 -31.51
CA LYS A 34 -15.72 6.18 -30.20
C LYS A 34 -15.83 4.80 -29.54
N ALA A 35 -15.48 3.72 -30.19
CA ALA A 35 -15.72 2.35 -29.68
C ALA A 35 -14.59 1.78 -28.82
N LEU A 36 -13.41 2.42 -28.70
CA LEU A 36 -12.30 1.95 -27.85
C LEU A 36 -12.06 2.86 -26.62
N ALA A 37 -12.81 3.94 -26.48
CA ALA A 37 -12.62 4.92 -25.40
C ALA A 37 -13.56 4.75 -24.20
N ASP A 38 -14.49 3.81 -24.22
CA ASP A 38 -15.59 3.77 -23.23
C ASP A 38 -15.48 2.66 -22.16
N GLU A 39 -14.59 1.69 -22.28
CA GLU A 39 -14.42 0.71 -21.21
C GLU A 39 -13.60 1.30 -20.05
N PRO A 40 -14.08 1.21 -18.80
CA PRO A 40 -13.35 1.72 -17.65
C PRO A 40 -12.03 0.97 -17.47
N ILE A 41 -11.04 1.64 -16.89
CA ILE A 41 -9.85 0.98 -16.36
C ILE A 41 -10.25 0.32 -15.04
N LYS A 42 -10.08 -0.98 -14.94
CA LYS A 42 -10.47 -1.75 -13.76
C LYS A 42 -9.27 -1.94 -12.85
N ILE A 43 -9.42 -1.52 -11.61
CA ILE A 43 -8.43 -1.71 -10.54
C ILE A 43 -8.98 -2.72 -9.55
N GLY A 44 -8.26 -3.82 -9.32
CA GLY A 44 -8.60 -4.82 -8.33
C GLY A 44 -7.90 -4.52 -7.00
N LEU A 45 -8.66 -4.34 -5.92
CA LEU A 45 -8.15 -4.23 -4.56
C LEU A 45 -8.45 -5.53 -3.81
N ASP A 46 -7.41 -6.26 -3.44
CA ASP A 46 -7.51 -7.48 -2.62
C ASP A 46 -6.82 -7.24 -1.28
N ASN A 47 -7.61 -6.89 -0.26
CA ASN A 47 -7.11 -6.42 1.03
C ASN A 47 -7.89 -7.04 2.19
N PRO A 48 -7.30 -7.16 3.40
CA PRO A 48 -8.02 -7.66 4.57
C PRO A 48 -9.07 -6.65 5.03
N LEU A 49 -10.34 -6.95 4.79
CA LEU A 49 -11.47 -6.17 5.28
C LEU A 49 -12.08 -6.77 6.56
N THR A 50 -11.61 -7.97 6.93
CA THR A 50 -11.96 -8.70 8.15
C THR A 50 -10.71 -9.22 8.88
N GLY A 51 -10.84 -9.55 10.19
CA GLY A 51 -9.77 -10.09 11.02
C GLY A 51 -8.81 -9.03 11.59
N THR A 52 -7.60 -9.46 11.97
CA THR A 52 -6.59 -8.65 12.70
C THR A 52 -6.22 -7.36 11.98
N TYR A 53 -6.17 -7.37 10.65
CA TYR A 53 -5.81 -6.24 9.79
C TYR A 53 -6.99 -5.52 9.14
N ALA A 54 -8.21 -5.69 9.66
CA ALA A 54 -9.39 -5.07 9.07
C ALA A 54 -9.34 -3.53 9.06
N ALA A 55 -8.81 -2.90 10.10
CA ALA A 55 -8.74 -1.44 10.19
C ALA A 55 -7.75 -0.86 9.17
N PRO A 56 -6.46 -1.29 9.11
CA PRO A 56 -5.54 -0.85 8.06
C PRO A 56 -6.04 -1.15 6.65
N GLY A 57 -6.60 -2.34 6.38
CA GLY A 57 -7.14 -2.69 5.06
C GLY A 57 -8.28 -1.79 4.59
N LYS A 58 -9.21 -1.44 5.49
CA LYS A 58 -10.29 -0.49 5.21
C LYS A 58 -9.78 0.93 4.96
N ASN A 59 -8.75 1.37 5.70
CA ASN A 59 -8.16 2.68 5.49
C ASN A 59 -7.42 2.77 4.15
N GLU A 60 -6.71 1.73 3.72
CA GLU A 60 -6.15 1.66 2.36
C GLU A 60 -7.26 1.73 1.29
N GLN A 61 -8.38 1.02 1.49
CA GLN A 61 -9.53 1.09 0.58
C GLN A 61 -10.12 2.51 0.50
N ILE A 62 -10.25 3.23 1.62
CA ILE A 62 -10.71 4.63 1.66
C ILE A 62 -9.78 5.52 0.84
N GLY A 63 -8.47 5.36 1.00
CA GLY A 63 -7.47 6.10 0.23
C GLY A 63 -7.53 5.81 -1.26
N CYS A 64 -7.64 4.54 -1.66
CA CYS A 64 -7.83 4.13 -3.05
C CYS A 64 -9.10 4.77 -3.65
N GLN A 65 -10.22 4.69 -2.95
CA GLN A 65 -11.49 5.24 -3.44
C GLN A 65 -11.44 6.76 -3.58
N LEU A 66 -10.80 7.46 -2.64
CA LEU A 66 -10.60 8.91 -2.76
C LEU A 66 -9.84 9.27 -4.04
N ALA A 67 -8.72 8.58 -4.30
CA ALA A 67 -7.91 8.83 -5.49
C ALA A 67 -8.70 8.52 -6.78
N VAL A 68 -9.44 7.41 -6.82
CA VAL A 68 -10.31 7.05 -7.96
C VAL A 68 -11.34 8.12 -8.23
N ASP A 69 -12.02 8.62 -7.19
CA ASP A 69 -13.04 9.66 -7.34
C ASP A 69 -12.45 10.98 -7.86
N GLN A 70 -11.27 11.37 -7.33
CA GLN A 70 -10.56 12.59 -7.78
C GLN A 70 -10.11 12.49 -9.24
N LEU A 71 -9.54 11.36 -9.64
CA LEU A 71 -9.14 11.10 -11.02
C LEU A 71 -10.34 11.07 -11.96
N ASN A 72 -11.41 10.39 -11.55
CA ASN A 72 -12.65 10.34 -12.33
C ASN A 72 -13.32 11.72 -12.50
N ALA A 73 -13.25 12.58 -11.49
CA ALA A 73 -13.73 13.96 -11.60
C ALA A 73 -12.94 14.78 -12.63
N LYS A 74 -11.65 14.45 -12.83
CA LYS A 74 -10.74 15.09 -13.81
C LYS A 74 -10.78 14.44 -15.21
N GLY A 75 -11.63 13.43 -15.42
CA GLY A 75 -11.76 12.76 -16.74
C GLY A 75 -11.21 11.31 -16.77
N GLY A 76 -10.66 10.82 -15.67
CA GLY A 76 -10.07 9.48 -15.56
C GLY A 76 -8.59 9.43 -15.93
N ILE A 77 -8.10 8.27 -16.34
CA ILE A 77 -6.74 8.05 -16.83
C ILE A 77 -6.79 7.90 -18.34
N LEU A 78 -6.01 8.66 -19.09
CA LEU A 78 -6.02 8.68 -20.55
C LEU A 78 -7.44 8.85 -21.15
N GLY A 79 -8.31 9.63 -20.47
CA GLY A 79 -9.70 9.85 -20.88
C GLY A 79 -10.68 8.72 -20.53
N ARG A 80 -10.23 7.64 -19.87
CA ARG A 80 -11.04 6.51 -19.43
C ARG A 80 -11.37 6.61 -17.95
N LYS A 81 -12.62 6.34 -17.58
CA LYS A 81 -13.02 6.25 -16.17
C LYS A 81 -12.38 5.05 -15.49
N ILE A 82 -12.23 5.13 -14.18
CA ILE A 82 -11.66 4.08 -13.34
C ILE A 82 -12.79 3.43 -12.56
N GLU A 83 -12.78 2.10 -12.49
CA GLU A 83 -13.62 1.28 -11.61
C GLU A 83 -12.74 0.56 -10.60
N LEU A 84 -13.06 0.68 -9.30
CA LEU A 84 -12.38 -0.03 -8.22
C LEU A 84 -13.21 -1.24 -7.79
N LEU A 85 -12.69 -2.44 -8.03
CA LEU A 85 -13.27 -3.71 -7.60
C LEU A 85 -12.57 -4.18 -6.33
N SER A 86 -13.31 -4.45 -5.26
CA SER A 86 -12.75 -4.79 -3.96
C SER A 86 -13.14 -6.20 -3.53
N GLU A 87 -12.16 -6.96 -3.03
CA GLU A 87 -12.31 -8.28 -2.44
C GLU A 87 -11.71 -8.32 -1.02
N ASP A 88 -12.29 -9.14 -0.16
CA ASP A 88 -11.76 -9.39 1.18
C ASP A 88 -10.82 -10.60 1.16
N SER A 89 -9.52 -10.36 1.32
CA SER A 89 -8.50 -11.41 1.43
C SER A 89 -8.50 -12.10 2.79
N THR A 90 -9.26 -11.61 3.75
CA THR A 90 -9.06 -11.90 5.17
C THR A 90 -7.67 -11.50 5.67
N SER A 91 -7.33 -11.75 6.95
CA SER A 91 -6.06 -11.25 7.50
C SER A 91 -4.91 -12.25 7.44
N GLY A 92 -5.14 -13.54 7.23
CA GLY A 92 -4.09 -14.54 7.40
C GLY A 92 -4.14 -15.77 6.48
N ASP A 93 -5.17 -15.90 5.62
CA ASP A 93 -5.31 -17.04 4.72
C ASP A 93 -4.80 -16.73 3.31
N ALA A 94 -3.59 -17.21 3.01
CA ALA A 94 -2.98 -17.04 1.69
C ALA A 94 -3.79 -17.72 0.57
N GLY A 95 -4.49 -18.81 0.85
CA GLY A 95 -5.37 -19.49 -0.10
C GLY A 95 -6.52 -18.58 -0.56
N THR A 96 -7.18 -17.92 0.38
CA THR A 96 -8.24 -16.95 0.10
C THR A 96 -7.70 -15.77 -0.71
N ALA A 97 -6.59 -15.15 -0.31
CA ALA A 97 -5.99 -14.03 -1.05
C ALA A 97 -5.64 -14.42 -2.50
N VAL A 98 -5.01 -15.60 -2.71
CA VAL A 98 -4.70 -16.10 -4.05
C VAL A 98 -5.98 -16.30 -4.89
N GLN A 99 -7.03 -16.87 -4.33
CA GLN A 99 -8.31 -17.07 -5.04
C GLN A 99 -8.96 -15.73 -5.42
N LYS A 100 -8.92 -14.74 -4.52
CA LYS A 100 -9.45 -13.40 -4.78
C LYS A 100 -8.64 -12.65 -5.83
N ALA A 101 -7.31 -12.70 -5.77
CA ALA A 101 -6.43 -12.13 -6.79
C ALA A 101 -6.68 -12.77 -8.16
N ARG A 102 -6.80 -14.12 -8.24
CA ARG A 102 -7.14 -14.81 -9.49
C ARG A 102 -8.53 -14.42 -10.01
N LYS A 103 -9.52 -14.30 -9.13
CA LYS A 103 -10.86 -13.83 -9.51
C LYS A 103 -10.79 -12.44 -10.16
N LEU A 104 -10.13 -11.49 -9.51
CA LEU A 104 -9.97 -10.13 -10.03
C LEU A 104 -9.28 -10.13 -11.39
N ILE A 105 -8.20 -10.90 -11.55
CA ILE A 105 -7.40 -10.94 -12.79
C ILE A 105 -8.10 -11.71 -13.91
N GLU A 106 -8.55 -12.94 -13.63
CA GLU A 106 -8.98 -13.88 -14.69
C GLU A 106 -10.47 -13.76 -15.05
N ARG A 107 -11.30 -13.36 -14.07
CA ARG A 107 -12.75 -13.25 -14.25
C ARG A 107 -13.20 -11.82 -14.46
N ASP A 108 -12.73 -10.92 -13.61
CA ASP A 108 -13.16 -9.53 -13.60
C ASP A 108 -12.31 -8.67 -14.55
N ASN A 109 -11.18 -9.22 -15.05
CA ASN A 109 -10.25 -8.64 -16.04
C ASN A 109 -9.73 -7.27 -15.57
N VAL A 110 -9.15 -7.21 -14.37
CA VAL A 110 -8.55 -5.98 -13.88
C VAL A 110 -7.24 -5.67 -14.63
N ASP A 111 -7.02 -4.40 -14.95
CA ASP A 111 -5.82 -3.89 -15.58
C ASP A 111 -4.66 -3.75 -14.59
N PHE A 112 -4.97 -3.62 -13.29
CA PHE A 112 -4.04 -3.34 -12.23
C PHE A 112 -4.50 -3.95 -10.91
N LEU A 113 -3.57 -4.56 -10.15
CA LEU A 113 -3.83 -5.18 -8.85
C LEU A 113 -3.22 -4.35 -7.70
N VAL A 114 -3.97 -4.17 -6.64
CA VAL A 114 -3.56 -3.49 -5.39
C VAL A 114 -3.77 -4.42 -4.21
N GLY A 115 -2.85 -4.47 -3.29
CA GLY A 115 -2.90 -5.26 -2.03
C GLY A 115 -1.56 -5.95 -1.77
N ASN A 116 -1.32 -6.48 -0.67
CA ASN A 116 -2.07 -6.72 0.54
C ASN A 116 -1.37 -6.06 1.74
N VAL A 117 -2.09 -5.88 2.88
CA VAL A 117 -1.50 -5.46 4.16
C VAL A 117 -0.62 -6.56 4.75
N ASN A 118 -1.08 -7.82 4.74
CA ASN A 118 -0.30 -8.94 5.25
C ASN A 118 0.82 -9.31 4.27
N SER A 119 2.06 -9.35 4.76
CA SER A 119 3.24 -9.60 3.94
C SER A 119 3.24 -10.97 3.23
N ALA A 120 2.79 -12.03 3.90
CA ALA A 120 2.72 -13.36 3.29
C ALA A 120 1.66 -13.42 2.18
N LEU A 121 0.52 -12.76 2.39
CA LEU A 121 -0.53 -12.64 1.38
C LEU A 121 -0.04 -11.80 0.19
N ALA A 122 0.62 -10.66 0.45
CA ALA A 122 1.21 -9.83 -0.59
C ALA A 122 2.21 -10.57 -1.47
N GLN A 123 3.09 -11.41 -0.86
CA GLN A 123 4.03 -12.27 -1.61
C GLN A 123 3.29 -13.30 -2.48
N ALA A 124 2.26 -13.94 -1.95
CA ALA A 124 1.45 -14.90 -2.70
C ALA A 124 0.71 -14.23 -3.88
N MET A 125 0.13 -13.06 -3.66
CA MET A 125 -0.51 -12.27 -4.72
C MET A 125 0.50 -11.78 -5.76
N ALA A 126 1.71 -11.37 -5.36
CA ALA A 126 2.80 -10.97 -6.25
C ALA A 126 3.21 -12.12 -7.19
N GLN A 127 3.18 -13.36 -6.72
CA GLN A 127 3.40 -14.53 -7.56
C GLN A 127 2.31 -14.68 -8.62
N VAL A 128 1.03 -14.59 -8.23
CA VAL A 128 -0.12 -14.67 -9.15
C VAL A 128 -0.08 -13.55 -10.19
N SER A 129 0.12 -12.30 -9.76
CA SER A 129 0.17 -11.16 -10.67
C SER A 129 1.31 -11.26 -11.68
N ASN A 130 2.47 -11.78 -11.26
CA ASN A 130 3.60 -12.00 -12.16
C ASN A 130 3.34 -13.13 -13.19
N GLU A 131 2.74 -14.24 -12.76
CA GLU A 131 2.32 -15.33 -13.65
C GLU A 131 1.36 -14.83 -14.74
N LYS A 132 0.51 -13.86 -14.42
CA LYS A 132 -0.51 -13.31 -15.31
C LYS A 132 -0.06 -12.05 -16.06
N GLY A 133 1.11 -11.50 -15.73
CA GLY A 133 1.63 -10.30 -16.35
C GLY A 133 0.87 -9.01 -15.97
N VAL A 134 0.13 -9.01 -14.88
CA VAL A 134 -0.64 -7.85 -14.38
C VAL A 134 0.23 -7.02 -13.44
N LEU A 135 0.24 -5.70 -13.61
CA LEU A 135 0.94 -4.80 -12.70
C LEU A 135 0.34 -4.91 -11.29
N HIS A 136 1.19 -4.95 -10.28
CA HIS A 136 0.79 -5.05 -8.88
C HIS A 136 1.57 -4.04 -8.04
N ILE A 137 0.86 -3.18 -7.32
CA ILE A 137 1.46 -2.33 -6.30
C ILE A 137 0.98 -2.79 -4.93
N VAL A 138 1.94 -3.07 -4.05
CA VAL A 138 1.74 -3.53 -2.67
C VAL A 138 1.76 -2.32 -1.74
N PRO A 139 0.61 -1.87 -1.20
CA PRO A 139 0.59 -0.71 -0.31
C PRO A 139 1.15 -1.02 1.08
N GLY A 140 0.92 -2.22 1.62
CA GLY A 140 1.10 -2.51 3.02
C GLY A 140 1.89 -3.76 3.41
N GLY A 141 2.41 -4.53 2.47
CA GLY A 141 3.23 -5.72 2.75
C GLY A 141 4.70 -5.38 2.96
N HIS A 142 5.19 -5.41 4.21
CA HIS A 142 6.50 -4.85 4.60
C HIS A 142 7.69 -5.81 4.45
N THR A 143 7.49 -7.15 4.39
CA THR A 143 8.61 -8.11 4.35
C THR A 143 9.63 -7.78 3.25
N ASP A 144 10.91 -7.89 3.56
CA ASP A 144 12.01 -7.55 2.63
C ASP A 144 11.93 -8.29 1.29
N GLY A 145 11.42 -9.53 1.30
CA GLY A 145 11.39 -10.39 0.12
C GLY A 145 10.68 -9.78 -1.10
N ILE A 146 9.59 -9.01 -0.88
CA ILE A 146 8.73 -8.49 -1.98
C ILE A 146 9.53 -7.67 -3.01
N THR A 147 10.40 -6.77 -2.55
CA THR A 147 11.28 -5.93 -3.39
C THR A 147 12.76 -6.30 -3.21
N GLY A 148 13.03 -7.43 -2.55
CA GLY A 148 14.34 -8.05 -2.36
C GLY A 148 14.49 -9.31 -3.19
N VAL A 149 14.80 -10.42 -2.54
CA VAL A 149 15.11 -11.71 -3.20
C VAL A 149 13.97 -12.24 -4.10
N ASP A 150 12.73 -11.88 -3.84
CA ASP A 150 11.54 -12.28 -4.59
C ASP A 150 11.03 -11.20 -5.54
N CYS A 151 11.80 -10.13 -5.77
CA CYS A 151 11.40 -9.01 -6.61
C CYS A 151 10.97 -9.45 -8.03
N LYS A 152 9.98 -8.77 -8.58
CA LYS A 152 9.40 -9.06 -9.88
C LYS A 152 9.22 -7.76 -10.67
N TRP A 153 9.38 -7.84 -11.99
CA TRP A 153 9.32 -6.70 -12.89
C TRP A 153 7.99 -5.92 -12.82
N ASN A 154 6.91 -6.59 -12.46
CA ASN A 154 5.56 -6.03 -12.41
C ASN A 154 5.09 -5.71 -10.98
N VAL A 155 5.95 -5.87 -9.98
CA VAL A 155 5.60 -5.65 -8.57
C VAL A 155 6.34 -4.44 -8.02
N PHE A 156 5.59 -3.51 -7.46
CA PHE A 156 6.07 -2.30 -6.78
C PHE A 156 5.58 -2.28 -5.35
N ARG A 157 6.29 -1.63 -4.44
CA ARG A 157 5.86 -1.50 -3.05
C ARG A 157 5.87 -0.06 -2.57
N VAL A 158 4.82 0.33 -1.84
CA VAL A 158 4.67 1.67 -1.26
C VAL A 158 5.29 1.75 0.13
N CYS A 159 4.87 0.90 1.07
CA CYS A 159 5.35 0.92 2.45
C CYS A 159 6.86 0.66 2.57
N ASN A 160 7.47 1.02 3.69
CA ASN A 160 8.85 0.68 3.99
C ASN A 160 9.08 -0.84 4.02
N THR A 161 10.32 -1.27 3.83
CA THR A 161 10.74 -2.65 4.08
C THR A 161 10.96 -2.86 5.57
N THR A 162 10.88 -4.11 6.04
CA THR A 162 11.24 -4.46 7.42
C THR A 162 12.68 -4.06 7.74
N ARG A 163 13.59 -4.10 6.76
CA ARG A 163 14.95 -3.61 6.92
C ARG A 163 15.02 -2.09 7.11
N MET A 164 14.25 -1.32 6.35
CA MET A 164 14.15 0.13 6.51
C MET A 164 13.60 0.50 7.89
N GLU A 165 12.60 -0.21 8.37
CA GLU A 165 12.03 -0.01 9.70
C GLU A 165 13.05 -0.27 10.81
N ALA A 166 13.79 -1.38 10.74
CA ALA A 166 14.83 -1.70 11.70
C ALA A 166 15.94 -0.63 11.69
N ASN A 167 16.44 -0.25 10.51
CA ASN A 167 17.47 0.79 10.36
C ASN A 167 17.02 2.14 10.94
N ALA A 168 15.72 2.47 10.83
CA ALA A 168 15.21 3.76 11.29
C ALA A 168 15.30 3.93 12.81
N VAL A 169 15.11 2.87 13.59
CA VAL A 169 14.96 2.98 15.05
C VAL A 169 16.10 2.37 15.86
N SER A 170 16.83 1.39 15.32
CA SER A 170 17.76 0.56 16.12
C SER A 170 18.86 1.36 16.78
N GLU A 171 19.47 2.33 16.08
CA GLU A 171 20.55 3.15 16.65
C GLU A 171 20.05 4.03 17.79
N LEU A 172 18.87 4.65 17.63
CA LEU A 172 18.24 5.46 18.67
C LEU A 172 17.92 4.62 19.90
N LEU A 173 17.26 3.47 19.72
CA LEU A 173 16.88 2.58 20.82
C LEU A 173 18.12 2.09 21.59
N PHE A 174 19.20 1.73 20.89
CA PHE A 174 20.43 1.28 21.50
C PHE A 174 21.10 2.37 22.35
N LYS A 175 21.18 3.61 21.81
CA LYS A 175 21.84 4.73 22.48
C LYS A 175 21.07 5.24 23.69
N ASP A 176 19.75 5.38 23.55
CA ASP A 176 18.95 6.13 24.52
C ASP A 176 18.26 5.22 25.54
N TYR A 177 18.02 3.93 25.21
CA TYR A 177 17.21 3.05 26.04
C TYR A 177 17.94 1.78 26.52
N GLY A 178 19.04 1.38 25.89
CA GLY A 178 19.89 0.30 26.39
C GLY A 178 20.18 -0.83 25.40
N LYS A 179 20.93 -1.84 25.86
CA LYS A 179 21.65 -2.79 25.00
C LYS A 179 21.09 -4.22 25.03
N LYS A 180 20.23 -4.53 26.00
CA LYS A 180 19.60 -5.87 26.14
C LYS A 180 18.16 -5.77 25.68
N TRP A 181 17.85 -6.39 24.57
CA TRP A 181 16.51 -6.34 23.98
C TRP A 181 15.80 -7.69 24.06
N TYR A 182 14.51 -7.65 24.39
CA TYR A 182 13.58 -8.77 24.28
C TYR A 182 12.53 -8.44 23.23
N PHE A 183 12.16 -9.41 22.39
CA PHE A 183 11.23 -9.20 21.30
C PHE A 183 9.91 -9.93 21.51
N ILE A 184 8.79 -9.30 21.11
CA ILE A 184 7.50 -9.94 20.87
C ILE A 184 7.28 -9.89 19.35
N THR A 185 7.39 -11.02 18.68
CA THR A 185 7.48 -11.10 17.22
C THR A 185 6.31 -11.90 16.65
N PRO A 186 5.55 -11.37 15.67
CA PRO A 186 4.50 -12.16 15.03
C PRO A 186 5.09 -13.27 14.17
N ASP A 187 4.53 -14.48 14.29
CA ASP A 187 5.06 -15.71 13.69
C ASP A 187 4.66 -15.87 12.22
N TYR A 188 5.09 -14.94 11.35
CA TYR A 188 4.95 -15.00 9.90
C TYR A 188 5.99 -14.09 9.20
N ALA A 189 6.00 -14.06 7.86
CA ALA A 189 7.06 -13.45 7.04
C ALA A 189 7.48 -12.04 7.49
N PHE A 190 6.53 -11.17 7.84
CA PHE A 190 6.80 -9.81 8.35
C PHE A 190 7.64 -9.84 9.63
N GLY A 191 7.15 -10.57 10.65
CA GLY A 191 7.83 -10.62 11.96
C GLY A 191 9.22 -11.21 11.87
N HIS A 192 9.39 -12.27 11.08
CA HIS A 192 10.67 -12.93 10.91
C HIS A 192 11.72 -12.00 10.29
N THR A 193 11.40 -11.31 9.18
CA THR A 193 12.35 -10.40 8.53
C THR A 193 12.61 -9.16 9.38
N LEU A 194 11.61 -8.66 10.09
CA LEU A 194 11.75 -7.50 10.98
C LEU A 194 12.65 -7.82 12.18
N PHE A 195 12.41 -8.95 12.85
CA PHE A 195 13.28 -9.43 13.93
C PHE A 195 14.71 -9.59 13.47
N GLN A 196 14.93 -10.24 12.32
CA GLN A 196 16.27 -10.43 11.75
C GLN A 196 16.97 -9.09 11.49
N GLY A 197 16.25 -8.09 10.97
CA GLY A 197 16.77 -6.74 10.77
C GLY A 197 17.21 -6.08 12.08
N CYS A 198 16.32 -6.07 13.09
CA CYS A 198 16.61 -5.50 14.41
C CYS A 198 17.75 -6.23 15.12
N GLU A 199 17.77 -7.56 15.07
CA GLU A 199 18.85 -8.38 15.65
C GLU A 199 20.20 -8.07 15.01
N ALA A 200 20.25 -7.96 13.70
CA ALA A 200 21.49 -7.65 12.98
C ALA A 200 22.03 -6.27 13.37
N ASP A 201 21.18 -5.26 13.45
CA ASP A 201 21.57 -3.92 13.86
C ASP A 201 22.01 -3.89 15.35
N LEU A 202 21.24 -4.53 16.21
CA LEU A 202 21.58 -4.62 17.64
C LEU A 202 22.96 -5.27 17.83
N LYS A 203 23.23 -6.38 17.15
CA LYS A 203 24.55 -7.05 17.20
C LYS A 203 25.67 -6.16 16.67
N LYS A 204 25.44 -5.48 15.54
CA LYS A 204 26.40 -4.53 14.96
C LYS A 204 26.74 -3.38 15.92
N LEU A 205 25.78 -2.91 16.70
CA LEU A 205 25.96 -1.87 17.72
C LEU A 205 26.60 -2.40 19.02
N GLY A 206 26.74 -3.71 19.19
CA GLY A 206 27.30 -4.35 20.37
C GLY A 206 26.28 -4.65 21.47
N GLY A 207 25.01 -4.75 21.14
CA GLY A 207 23.94 -5.16 22.04
C GLY A 207 23.65 -6.67 22.01
N THR A 208 22.67 -7.09 22.78
CA THR A 208 22.34 -8.50 23.01
C THR A 208 20.84 -8.72 22.97
N VAL A 209 20.39 -9.74 22.20
CA VAL A 209 19.03 -10.27 22.28
C VAL A 209 18.97 -11.20 23.49
N VAL A 210 18.13 -10.84 24.48
CA VAL A 210 17.93 -11.67 25.68
C VAL A 210 16.71 -12.58 25.60
N GLY A 211 15.92 -12.49 24.52
CA GLY A 211 14.83 -13.38 24.18
C GLY A 211 14.01 -12.89 23.00
N ASN A 212 13.27 -13.82 22.41
CA ASN A 212 12.32 -13.55 21.33
C ASN A 212 11.14 -14.50 21.46
N ALA A 213 9.95 -13.95 21.68
CA ALA A 213 8.71 -14.71 21.77
C ALA A 213 7.95 -14.61 20.44
N LEU A 214 7.76 -15.75 19.77
CA LEU A 214 6.94 -15.83 18.56
C LEU A 214 5.46 -15.93 18.95
N THR A 215 4.61 -15.10 18.37
CA THR A 215 3.18 -15.04 18.64
C THR A 215 2.38 -15.29 17.36
N PRO A 216 1.42 -16.25 17.36
CA PRO A 216 0.53 -16.43 16.24
C PRO A 216 -0.26 -15.17 15.90
N LEU A 217 -0.55 -14.97 14.60
CA LEU A 217 -1.43 -13.89 14.15
C LEU A 217 -2.84 -14.07 14.76
N GLY A 218 -3.39 -13.00 15.33
CA GLY A 218 -4.68 -13.01 16.03
C GLY A 218 -4.56 -13.35 17.52
N THR A 219 -3.36 -13.25 18.10
CA THR A 219 -3.14 -13.44 19.55
C THR A 219 -3.90 -12.39 20.35
N THR A 220 -4.75 -12.82 21.28
CA THR A 220 -5.53 -11.94 22.15
C THR A 220 -4.98 -11.89 23.57
N ASP A 221 -4.28 -12.95 24.03
CA ASP A 221 -3.66 -13.05 25.35
C ASP A 221 -2.14 -13.10 25.23
N PHE A 222 -1.48 -12.04 25.66
CA PHE A 222 -0.03 -11.88 25.68
C PHE A 222 0.59 -12.16 27.06
N SER A 223 -0.21 -12.54 28.08
CA SER A 223 0.24 -12.66 29.48
C SER A 223 1.47 -13.53 29.65
N ALA A 224 1.49 -14.73 29.04
CA ALA A 224 2.62 -15.66 29.14
C ALA A 224 3.90 -15.09 28.51
N TYR A 225 3.79 -14.45 27.34
CA TYR A 225 4.90 -13.82 26.65
C TYR A 225 5.48 -12.65 27.43
N LEU A 226 4.62 -11.83 28.04
CA LEU A 226 5.01 -10.65 28.82
C LEU A 226 5.66 -11.05 30.16
N ILE A 227 5.21 -12.15 30.80
CA ILE A 227 5.86 -12.73 31.99
C ILE A 227 7.28 -13.18 31.65
N GLN A 228 7.47 -13.88 30.51
CA GLN A 228 8.79 -14.31 30.04
C GLN A 228 9.69 -13.12 29.74
N ALA A 229 9.16 -12.08 29.06
CA ALA A 229 9.89 -10.84 28.77
C ALA A 229 10.39 -10.17 30.04
N ARG A 230 9.52 -10.02 31.05
CA ARG A 230 9.89 -9.42 32.33
C ARG A 230 10.94 -10.25 33.06
N ALA A 231 10.84 -11.60 33.05
CA ALA A 231 11.80 -12.48 33.70
C ALA A 231 13.20 -12.42 33.05
N ALA A 232 13.29 -12.12 31.75
CA ALA A 232 14.55 -11.94 31.05
C ALA A 232 15.26 -10.61 31.38
N ASN A 233 14.60 -9.69 32.09
CA ASN A 233 15.13 -8.40 32.53
C ASN A 233 15.85 -7.61 31.40
N PRO A 234 15.17 -7.32 30.29
CA PRO A 234 15.73 -6.52 29.21
C PRO A 234 15.77 -5.04 29.55
N ASP A 235 16.62 -4.28 28.87
CA ASP A 235 16.57 -2.82 28.89
C ASP A 235 15.37 -2.32 28.04
N VAL A 236 15.12 -2.98 26.90
CA VAL A 236 14.05 -2.63 25.95
C VAL A 236 13.20 -3.85 25.61
N LEU A 237 11.88 -3.72 25.73
CA LEU A 237 10.89 -4.63 25.16
C LEU A 237 10.48 -4.10 23.80
N VAL A 238 10.92 -4.79 22.75
CA VAL A 238 10.64 -4.44 21.36
C VAL A 238 9.41 -5.20 20.90
N VAL A 239 8.32 -4.50 20.64
CA VAL A 239 7.03 -5.08 20.22
C VAL A 239 6.90 -4.93 18.72
N LEU A 240 6.85 -6.06 17.99
CA LEU A 240 6.81 -6.11 16.53
C LEU A 240 5.44 -6.53 15.97
N VAL A 241 4.49 -6.93 16.82
CA VAL A 241 3.13 -7.28 16.38
C VAL A 241 2.38 -6.05 15.86
N GLN A 242 1.35 -6.25 15.02
CA GLN A 242 0.62 -5.16 14.37
C GLN A 242 -0.91 -5.38 14.42
N GLY A 243 -1.67 -4.36 14.04
CA GLY A 243 -3.13 -4.40 14.01
C GLY A 243 -3.75 -4.64 15.39
N ASN A 244 -4.75 -5.52 15.47
CA ASN A 244 -5.40 -5.83 16.74
C ASN A 244 -4.46 -6.48 17.78
N ASP A 245 -3.45 -7.22 17.32
CA ASP A 245 -2.47 -7.85 18.20
C ASP A 245 -1.63 -6.80 18.94
N MET A 246 -1.25 -5.71 18.26
CA MET A 246 -0.58 -4.54 18.86
C MET A 246 -1.45 -3.92 19.95
N VAL A 247 -2.73 -3.70 19.68
CA VAL A 247 -3.68 -3.15 20.65
C VAL A 247 -3.76 -4.03 21.89
N ASN A 248 -3.89 -5.34 21.70
CA ASN A 248 -3.97 -6.29 22.82
C ASN A 248 -2.68 -6.36 23.62
N CYS A 249 -1.53 -6.39 22.94
CA CYS A 249 -0.21 -6.44 23.58
C CYS A 249 0.05 -5.19 24.45
N LEU A 250 -0.12 -3.99 23.89
CA LEU A 250 0.14 -2.74 24.62
C LEU A 250 -0.86 -2.52 25.76
N LYS A 251 -2.12 -2.91 25.63
CA LYS A 251 -3.09 -2.91 26.75
C LYS A 251 -2.60 -3.78 27.91
N GLN A 252 -2.10 -4.98 27.63
CA GLN A 252 -1.61 -5.89 28.66
C GLN A 252 -0.26 -5.44 29.23
N ILE A 253 0.61 -4.81 28.45
CA ILE A 253 1.83 -4.15 28.94
C ILE A 253 1.48 -3.12 30.01
N ALA A 254 0.50 -2.24 29.74
CA ALA A 254 0.03 -1.24 30.71
C ALA A 254 -0.67 -1.87 31.92
N GLN A 255 -1.52 -2.89 31.72
CA GLN A 255 -2.19 -3.62 32.80
C GLN A 255 -1.22 -4.28 33.77
N PHE A 256 -0.10 -4.83 33.26
CA PHE A 256 0.93 -5.45 34.08
C PHE A 256 2.00 -4.47 34.59
N GLY A 257 1.93 -3.20 34.21
CA GLY A 257 2.87 -2.14 34.59
C GLY A 257 4.30 -2.40 34.12
N ILE A 258 4.45 -3.08 32.97
CA ILE A 258 5.76 -3.44 32.40
C ILE A 258 6.49 -2.18 31.96
N GLU A 259 5.80 -1.22 31.36
CA GLU A 259 6.31 0.06 30.90
C GLU A 259 6.93 0.93 32.02
N LYS A 260 6.65 0.62 33.27
CA LYS A 260 7.25 1.28 34.45
C LYS A 260 8.63 0.72 34.81
N GLN A 261 8.99 -0.43 34.26
CA GLN A 261 10.21 -1.17 34.61
C GLN A 261 11.14 -1.37 33.42
N ILE A 262 10.56 -1.48 32.22
CA ILE A 262 11.25 -1.81 30.97
C ILE A 262 10.81 -0.79 29.92
N HIS A 263 11.75 -0.23 29.17
CA HIS A 263 11.41 0.65 28.05
C HIS A 263 10.67 -0.12 26.98
N VAL A 264 9.49 0.37 26.58
CA VAL A 264 8.69 -0.21 25.48
C VAL A 264 9.01 0.53 24.20
N ALA A 265 9.26 -0.21 23.15
CA ALA A 265 9.52 0.35 21.83
C ALA A 265 9.11 -0.62 20.73
N GLY A 266 9.16 -0.16 19.51
CA GLY A 266 9.03 -1.00 18.34
C GLY A 266 9.48 -0.27 17.10
N THR A 267 9.28 -0.89 15.95
CA THR A 267 9.59 -0.26 14.67
C THR A 267 8.40 0.57 14.20
N GLN A 268 7.49 -0.03 13.47
CA GLN A 268 6.32 0.64 12.94
C GLN A 268 5.19 0.72 13.97
N GLN A 269 4.45 1.83 13.95
CA GLN A 269 3.17 1.98 14.64
C GLN A 269 2.11 2.51 13.66
N GLU A 270 0.87 2.09 13.85
CA GLU A 270 -0.28 2.49 13.04
C GLU A 270 -1.26 3.33 13.87
N LEU A 271 -1.69 4.46 13.32
CA LEU A 271 -2.59 5.37 14.04
C LEU A 271 -3.93 4.71 14.38
N GLU A 272 -4.42 3.80 13.53
CA GLU A 272 -5.60 2.99 13.77
C GLU A 272 -5.52 2.19 15.08
N ALA A 273 -4.35 1.59 15.33
CA ALA A 273 -4.10 0.84 16.55
C ALA A 273 -4.02 1.77 17.75
N VAL A 274 -3.33 2.92 17.61
CA VAL A 274 -3.21 3.92 18.69
C VAL A 274 -4.56 4.51 19.07
N GLU A 275 -5.44 4.81 18.10
CA GLU A 275 -6.81 5.28 18.34
C GLU A 275 -7.66 4.24 19.11
N ALA A 276 -7.44 2.95 18.83
CA ALA A 276 -8.15 1.85 19.48
C ALA A 276 -7.67 1.54 20.92
N MET A 277 -6.53 2.11 21.32
CA MET A 277 -5.97 1.92 22.67
C MET A 277 -6.52 2.94 23.66
N PRO A 278 -6.74 2.53 24.93
CA PRO A 278 -6.96 3.50 26.00
C PRO A 278 -5.68 4.32 26.24
N PRO A 279 -5.80 5.53 26.81
CA PRO A 279 -4.66 6.44 26.98
C PRO A 279 -3.45 5.81 27.66
N GLU A 280 -3.65 5.03 28.72
CA GLU A 280 -2.60 4.36 29.50
C GLU A 280 -1.79 3.33 28.71
N ALA A 281 -2.36 2.78 27.62
CA ALA A 281 -1.67 1.83 26.74
C ALA A 281 -0.85 2.51 25.62
N ARG A 282 -0.97 3.83 25.47
CA ARG A 282 -0.21 4.60 24.49
C ARG A 282 1.16 4.93 25.06
N VAL A 283 2.07 3.99 24.97
CA VAL A 283 3.41 4.06 25.55
C VAL A 283 4.48 3.74 24.53
N GLY A 284 5.69 4.25 24.76
CA GLY A 284 6.89 3.83 24.03
C GLY A 284 7.27 4.71 22.85
N VAL A 285 8.40 4.30 22.23
CA VAL A 285 9.02 4.95 21.08
C VAL A 285 8.76 4.13 19.82
N TRP A 286 8.36 4.81 18.77
CA TRP A 286 7.87 4.17 17.54
C TRP A 286 8.27 4.96 16.30
N MET A 287 8.09 4.34 15.15
CA MET A 287 8.14 4.97 13.84
C MET A 287 6.75 4.94 13.20
N PHE A 288 6.35 6.03 12.57
CA PHE A 288 5.26 6.08 11.60
C PHE A 288 5.82 6.28 10.20
N GLU A 289 5.24 5.69 9.20
CA GLU A 289 5.65 5.86 7.79
C GLU A 289 5.06 7.12 7.17
N TRP A 290 4.02 7.63 7.75
CA TRP A 290 3.40 8.90 7.43
C TRP A 290 2.57 9.37 8.62
N TYR A 291 2.65 10.66 8.93
CA TYR A 291 1.88 11.24 10.03
C TYR A 291 1.25 12.56 9.62
N TRP A 292 -0.07 12.64 9.71
CA TRP A 292 -0.87 13.72 9.15
C TRP A 292 -0.50 15.12 9.67
N LYS A 293 -0.15 15.25 10.92
CA LYS A 293 0.12 16.55 11.55
C LYS A 293 1.51 17.09 11.22
N GLN A 294 2.48 16.21 11.02
CA GLN A 294 3.88 16.61 10.75
C GLN A 294 4.15 16.90 9.28
N ALA A 295 3.24 16.57 8.42
CA ALA A 295 3.28 16.94 7.02
C ALA A 295 2.64 18.33 6.77
N ALA A 296 2.29 19.10 7.81
CA ALA A 296 1.67 20.43 7.69
C ALA A 296 2.48 21.37 6.79
N GLY A 297 1.78 22.14 5.95
CA GLY A 297 2.40 23.01 4.95
C GLY A 297 2.77 22.32 3.65
N THR A 298 2.55 21.01 3.51
CA THR A 298 2.71 20.30 2.24
C THR A 298 1.52 20.58 1.32
N PRO A 299 1.74 20.90 0.04
CA PRO A 299 0.65 21.13 -0.91
C PRO A 299 -0.32 19.94 -0.96
N GLY A 300 -1.63 20.21 -0.96
CA GLY A 300 -2.68 19.20 -1.02
C GLY A 300 -3.04 18.53 0.32
N LEU A 301 -2.26 18.70 1.38
CA LEU A 301 -2.46 18.01 2.65
C LEU A 301 -3.80 18.35 3.31
N ASP A 302 -4.15 19.65 3.41
CA ASP A 302 -5.40 20.07 4.05
C ASP A 302 -6.62 19.53 3.31
N GLN A 303 -6.55 19.51 1.98
CA GLN A 303 -7.60 18.92 1.14
C GLN A 303 -7.69 17.41 1.38
N PHE A 304 -6.56 16.70 1.42
CA PHE A 304 -6.52 15.27 1.71
C PHE A 304 -7.14 14.96 3.08
N ILE A 305 -6.74 15.70 4.14
CA ILE A 305 -7.31 15.54 5.48
C ILE A 305 -8.83 15.74 5.47
N ALA A 306 -9.30 16.84 4.84
CA ALA A 306 -10.73 17.15 4.78
C ALA A 306 -11.53 16.05 4.05
N GLU A 307 -11.01 15.52 2.94
CA GLU A 307 -11.67 14.46 2.18
C GLU A 307 -11.67 13.11 2.93
N ILE A 308 -10.56 12.75 3.61
CA ILE A 308 -10.55 11.53 4.44
C ILE A 308 -11.53 11.66 5.60
N ARG A 309 -11.58 12.79 6.30
CA ARG A 309 -12.55 13.00 7.38
C ARG A 309 -14.01 12.78 6.93
N LYS A 310 -14.37 13.28 5.75
CA LYS A 310 -15.72 13.05 5.19
C LYS A 310 -16.04 11.56 4.99
N ARG A 311 -15.04 10.75 4.63
CA ARG A 311 -15.18 9.33 4.27
C ARG A 311 -15.04 8.38 5.47
N SER A 312 -14.35 8.83 6.51
CA SER A 312 -14.01 8.04 7.69
C SER A 312 -14.87 8.34 8.92
N GLY A 313 -15.96 9.13 8.77
CA GLY A 313 -16.78 9.54 9.91
C GLY A 313 -16.11 10.54 10.85
N GLY A 314 -15.26 11.41 10.30
CA GLY A 314 -14.57 12.49 11.03
C GLY A 314 -13.16 12.17 11.48
N LYS A 315 -12.67 10.96 11.28
CA LYS A 315 -11.32 10.55 11.69
C LYS A 315 -10.23 11.21 10.84
N VAL A 316 -9.07 11.44 11.45
CA VAL A 316 -7.88 11.92 10.75
C VAL A 316 -7.31 10.84 9.81
N PRO A 317 -6.60 11.23 8.75
CA PRO A 317 -5.94 10.25 7.87
C PRO A 317 -4.79 9.54 8.60
N THR A 318 -4.59 8.29 8.20
CA THR A 318 -3.51 7.43 8.67
C THR A 318 -2.49 7.16 7.56
N ALA A 319 -1.37 6.54 7.88
CA ALA A 319 -0.42 6.06 6.85
C ALA A 319 -1.13 5.16 5.83
N ARG A 320 -2.06 4.31 6.29
CA ARG A 320 -2.80 3.39 5.42
C ARG A 320 -3.72 4.11 4.44
N THR A 321 -4.40 5.20 4.85
CA THR A 321 -5.18 6.01 3.90
C THR A 321 -4.28 6.66 2.86
N TRP A 322 -3.09 7.12 3.26
CA TRP A 322 -2.11 7.68 2.33
C TRP A 322 -1.54 6.61 1.39
N PHE A 323 -1.26 5.40 1.86
CA PHE A 323 -0.78 4.30 1.00
C PHE A 323 -1.76 3.97 -0.12
N GLY A 324 -3.05 3.82 0.21
CA GLY A 324 -4.08 3.60 -0.82
C GLY A 324 -4.15 4.77 -1.81
N TYR A 325 -4.14 5.99 -1.31
CA TYR A 325 -4.18 7.21 -2.12
C TYR A 325 -3.00 7.32 -3.08
N VAL A 326 -1.78 7.17 -2.58
CA VAL A 326 -0.56 7.28 -3.39
C VAL A 326 -0.44 6.15 -4.41
N THR A 327 -0.89 4.94 -4.08
CA THR A 327 -0.87 3.79 -4.98
C THR A 327 -1.64 4.07 -6.27
N ILE A 328 -2.86 4.58 -6.16
CA ILE A 328 -3.71 4.87 -7.34
C ILE A 328 -3.18 6.05 -8.13
N HIS A 329 -2.73 7.12 -7.45
CA HIS A 329 -2.14 8.28 -8.14
C HIS A 329 -0.83 7.95 -8.83
N ALA A 330 0.03 7.12 -8.24
CA ALA A 330 1.27 6.68 -8.86
C ALA A 330 1.00 5.88 -10.15
N TYR A 331 0.03 4.95 -10.10
CA TYR A 331 -0.41 4.23 -11.29
C TYR A 331 -0.91 5.20 -12.38
N ALA A 332 -1.78 6.14 -12.03
CA ALA A 332 -2.30 7.12 -12.97
C ALA A 332 -1.20 7.96 -13.62
N LEU A 333 -0.27 8.50 -12.82
CA LEU A 333 0.88 9.27 -13.31
C LEU A 333 1.76 8.46 -14.25
N ALA A 334 1.97 7.18 -13.94
CA ALA A 334 2.76 6.29 -14.79
C ALA A 334 2.05 5.98 -16.12
N CYS A 335 0.74 5.76 -16.11
CA CYS A 335 -0.05 5.60 -17.32
C CYS A 335 0.01 6.84 -18.22
N GLU A 336 -0.14 8.03 -17.65
CA GLU A 336 -0.05 9.30 -18.39
C GLU A 336 1.36 9.52 -18.98
N LYS A 337 2.42 9.19 -18.21
CA LYS A 337 3.82 9.25 -18.67
C LYS A 337 4.08 8.24 -19.80
N ALA A 338 3.56 7.02 -19.66
CA ALA A 338 3.69 5.94 -20.65
C ALA A 338 2.77 6.12 -21.85
N LYS A 339 1.71 6.95 -21.75
CA LYS A 339 0.58 7.04 -22.70
C LYS A 339 -0.04 5.66 -22.99
N SER A 340 -0.10 4.81 -21.99
CA SER A 340 -0.55 3.42 -22.06
C SER A 340 -0.96 2.91 -20.69
N ILE A 341 -1.84 1.91 -20.65
CA ILE A 341 -2.16 1.12 -19.45
C ILE A 341 -1.49 -0.27 -19.49
N GLU A 342 -0.71 -0.55 -20.53
CA GLU A 342 -0.01 -1.83 -20.67
C GLU A 342 1.02 -2.00 -19.57
N ALA A 343 0.98 -3.14 -18.86
CA ALA A 343 1.71 -3.37 -17.63
C ALA A 343 3.23 -3.11 -17.75
N LYS A 344 3.88 -3.54 -18.84
CA LYS A 344 5.32 -3.32 -19.05
C LYS A 344 5.66 -1.85 -19.28
N ALA A 345 4.81 -1.13 -20.03
CA ALA A 345 5.00 0.30 -20.28
C ALA A 345 4.84 1.10 -18.99
N VAL A 346 3.81 0.77 -18.18
CA VAL A 346 3.56 1.41 -16.90
C VAL A 346 4.66 1.08 -15.89
N ALA A 347 5.14 -0.15 -15.81
CA ALA A 347 6.24 -0.54 -14.94
C ALA A 347 7.53 0.25 -15.25
N ARG A 348 7.88 0.40 -16.56
CA ARG A 348 9.02 1.24 -16.97
C ARG A 348 8.83 2.72 -16.61
N ALA A 349 7.59 3.22 -16.67
CA ALA A 349 7.29 4.60 -16.32
C ALA A 349 7.32 4.85 -14.81
N LEU A 350 6.94 3.86 -13.97
CA LEU A 350 7.03 3.90 -12.52
C LEU A 350 8.49 3.88 -12.02
N ALA A 351 9.35 3.10 -12.68
CA ALA A 351 10.75 2.99 -12.30
C ALA A 351 11.42 4.39 -12.29
N ASP A 352 12.03 4.75 -11.16
CA ASP A 352 12.65 6.06 -10.87
C ASP A 352 11.69 7.27 -10.93
N MET A 353 10.36 7.02 -10.89
CA MET A 353 9.37 8.09 -10.87
C MET A 353 9.30 8.76 -9.51
N GLU A 354 9.56 10.06 -9.48
CA GLU A 354 9.33 10.92 -8.32
C GLU A 354 7.88 11.37 -8.25
N LEU A 355 7.30 11.33 -7.06
CA LEU A 355 5.93 11.76 -6.82
C LEU A 355 5.85 13.27 -6.59
N PRO A 356 4.88 13.97 -7.18
CA PRO A 356 4.70 15.40 -7.00
C PRO A 356 4.26 15.75 -5.57
N PRO A 357 4.50 16.99 -5.11
CA PRO A 357 4.24 17.41 -3.73
C PRO A 357 2.81 17.16 -3.23
N ASP A 358 1.81 17.38 -4.07
CA ASP A 358 0.39 17.21 -3.78
C ASP A 358 -0.08 15.74 -3.70
N ILE A 359 0.79 14.80 -4.09
CA ILE A 359 0.54 13.36 -3.99
C ILE A 359 1.42 12.74 -2.88
N LYS A 360 2.71 13.10 -2.82
CA LYS A 360 3.61 12.54 -1.81
C LYS A 360 3.23 12.92 -0.38
N LEU A 361 2.66 14.11 -0.16
CA LEU A 361 2.20 14.63 1.14
C LEU A 361 3.20 14.39 2.29
N GLN A 362 4.50 14.51 1.99
CA GLN A 362 5.63 14.30 2.90
C GLN A 362 6.71 15.35 2.63
N PRO A 363 7.55 15.71 3.63
CA PRO A 363 8.56 16.75 3.45
C PRO A 363 9.70 16.35 2.50
N ASN A 364 10.20 15.11 2.58
CA ASN A 364 11.34 14.64 1.80
C ASN A 364 10.93 14.20 0.37
N LYS A 365 11.93 13.88 -0.44
CA LYS A 365 11.73 13.25 -1.74
C LYS A 365 11.04 11.90 -1.57
N VAL A 366 10.05 11.60 -2.42
CA VAL A 366 9.37 10.31 -2.47
C VAL A 366 9.38 9.83 -3.93
N TYR A 367 9.95 8.66 -4.17
CA TYR A 367 10.11 8.12 -5.52
C TYR A 367 10.24 6.59 -5.49
N PHE A 368 9.82 5.92 -6.57
CA PHE A 368 10.10 4.50 -6.74
C PHE A 368 11.53 4.30 -7.22
N ARG A 369 12.33 3.55 -6.48
CA ARG A 369 13.69 3.19 -6.87
C ARG A 369 13.65 2.11 -7.96
N GLY A 370 14.18 2.41 -9.15
CA GLY A 370 14.07 1.54 -10.33
C GLY A 370 14.75 0.19 -10.20
N GLY A 371 15.77 0.08 -9.35
CA GLY A 371 16.56 -1.15 -9.19
C GLY A 371 15.83 -2.28 -8.46
N ASP A 372 14.82 -1.96 -7.64
CA ASP A 372 14.08 -2.93 -6.83
C ASP A 372 12.59 -2.61 -6.65
N HIS A 373 12.11 -1.53 -7.26
CA HIS A 373 10.71 -1.08 -7.24
C HIS A 373 10.17 -0.69 -5.84
N GLN A 374 11.07 -0.35 -4.92
CA GLN A 374 10.72 0.15 -3.59
C GLN A 374 10.44 1.65 -3.64
N LEU A 375 9.31 2.10 -3.07
CA LEU A 375 9.07 3.52 -2.82
C LEU A 375 9.97 3.99 -1.68
N MET A 376 10.77 5.01 -1.94
CA MET A 376 11.62 5.65 -0.95
C MET A 376 10.78 6.72 -0.26
N LEU A 377 10.38 6.48 0.99
CA LEU A 377 9.54 7.37 1.80
C LEU A 377 10.15 7.61 3.16
N SER A 378 9.70 8.69 3.85
CA SER A 378 10.25 9.09 5.15
C SER A 378 9.80 8.16 6.27
N ALA A 379 10.62 8.10 7.34
CA ALA A 379 10.24 7.56 8.63
C ALA A 379 10.07 8.72 9.64
N PHE A 380 8.96 8.74 10.37
CA PHE A 380 8.64 9.70 11.41
C PHE A 380 8.84 9.01 12.76
N ILE A 381 9.89 9.36 13.51
CA ILE A 381 10.27 8.69 14.74
C ILE A 381 9.89 9.55 15.93
N GLY A 382 9.30 8.96 16.97
CA GLY A 382 8.85 9.71 18.14
C GLY A 382 8.17 8.85 19.19
N GLU A 383 7.35 9.49 20.02
CA GLU A 383 6.70 8.90 21.18
C GLU A 383 5.19 8.96 21.08
N LEU A 384 4.51 7.92 21.52
CA LEU A 384 3.06 7.95 21.69
C LEU A 384 2.67 8.89 22.83
N LEU A 385 1.57 9.62 22.64
CA LEU A 385 1.01 10.52 23.62
C LEU A 385 -0.23 9.89 24.27
N GLN A 386 -0.22 9.79 25.60
CA GLN A 386 -1.40 9.35 26.35
C GLN A 386 -2.56 10.34 26.19
N LYS A 387 -2.25 11.64 26.17
CA LYS A 387 -3.18 12.72 25.87
C LYS A 387 -2.56 13.58 24.78
N GLY A 388 -3.39 14.03 23.83
CA GLY A 388 -2.91 14.94 22.81
C GLY A 388 -2.27 16.20 23.40
N ASP A 389 -1.18 16.63 22.80
CA ASP A 389 -0.45 17.85 23.20
C ASP A 389 -1.19 19.09 22.66
N GLY A 390 -2.17 19.58 23.42
CA GLY A 390 -3.03 20.70 23.04
C GLY A 390 -4.06 20.39 21.93
N ASP A 391 -3.99 19.21 21.33
CA ASP A 391 -4.90 18.70 20.31
C ASP A 391 -5.20 17.23 20.59
N PRO A 392 -6.43 16.85 20.96
CA PRO A 392 -6.78 15.49 21.37
C PRO A 392 -6.57 14.45 20.27
N GLU A 393 -6.49 14.85 19.01
CA GLU A 393 -6.23 13.95 17.87
C GLU A 393 -4.73 13.77 17.59
N ASN A 394 -3.84 14.58 18.21
CA ASN A 394 -2.40 14.44 18.10
C ASN A 394 -1.88 13.38 19.09
N LEU A 395 -1.88 12.14 18.69
CA LEU A 395 -1.52 10.98 19.54
C LEU A 395 -0.04 10.57 19.43
N PHE A 396 0.75 11.33 18.67
CA PHE A 396 2.17 11.03 18.45
C PHE A 396 2.99 12.30 18.37
N LYS A 397 4.05 12.37 19.17
CA LYS A 397 5.03 13.45 19.16
C LYS A 397 6.20 13.04 18.28
N VAL A 398 6.30 13.62 17.10
CA VAL A 398 7.43 13.39 16.21
C VAL A 398 8.68 14.08 16.74
N ASN A 399 9.73 13.32 17.03
CA ASN A 399 11.03 13.82 17.46
C ASN A 399 12.00 14.01 16.29
N SER A 400 11.90 13.15 15.26
CA SER A 400 12.72 13.26 14.05
C SER A 400 12.01 12.70 12.81
N ILE A 401 12.39 13.20 11.63
CA ILE A 401 11.94 12.70 10.34
C ILE A 401 13.18 12.32 9.54
N VAL A 402 13.26 11.06 9.16
CA VAL A 402 14.40 10.48 8.45
C VAL A 402 14.02 10.19 7.01
N ALA A 403 14.86 10.57 6.05
CA ALA A 403 14.60 10.31 4.64
C ALA A 403 14.74 8.81 4.32
N GLY A 404 13.92 8.29 3.40
CA GLY A 404 13.96 6.90 2.98
C GLY A 404 15.33 6.42 2.51
N ASP A 405 16.04 7.27 1.75
CA ASP A 405 17.38 6.96 1.24
C ASP A 405 18.43 6.69 2.34
N SER A 406 18.26 7.28 3.53
CA SER A 406 19.21 7.09 4.64
C SER A 406 18.97 5.83 5.47
N ILE A 407 17.77 5.22 5.34
CA ILE A 407 17.40 4.00 6.06
C ILE A 407 17.31 2.77 5.14
N ALA A 408 17.21 2.97 3.84
CA ALA A 408 17.12 1.87 2.88
C ALA A 408 18.48 1.18 2.68
N PRO A 409 18.51 -0.16 2.57
CA PRO A 409 19.69 -0.86 2.08
C PRO A 409 19.97 -0.47 0.62
N SER A 410 21.21 -0.65 0.17
CA SER A 410 21.50 -0.53 -1.27
C SER A 410 20.74 -1.59 -2.07
N VAL A 411 20.47 -1.36 -3.35
CA VAL A 411 19.80 -2.36 -4.21
C VAL A 411 20.57 -3.69 -4.21
N ALA A 412 21.90 -3.65 -4.20
CA ALA A 412 22.74 -4.85 -4.15
C ALA A 412 22.51 -5.67 -2.87
N ASP A 413 22.31 -4.97 -1.74
CA ASP A 413 22.10 -5.61 -0.43
C ASP A 413 20.68 -6.17 -0.28
N THR A 414 19.71 -5.77 -1.10
CA THR A 414 18.35 -6.34 -1.08
C THR A 414 18.29 -7.74 -1.67
N GLY A 415 19.29 -8.13 -2.46
CA GLY A 415 19.30 -9.40 -3.20
C GLY A 415 18.37 -9.45 -4.41
N CYS A 416 17.74 -8.33 -4.78
CA CYS A 416 16.87 -8.25 -5.96
C CYS A 416 17.68 -8.50 -7.25
N LYS A 417 17.21 -9.44 -8.07
CA LYS A 417 17.75 -9.76 -9.40
C LYS A 417 16.64 -9.71 -10.43
N MET A 418 16.07 -8.53 -10.58
CA MET A 418 14.91 -8.31 -11.44
C MET A 418 15.32 -8.22 -12.90
N ASN A 419 14.60 -8.97 -13.75
CA ASN A 419 14.72 -8.87 -15.21
C ASN A 419 13.42 -8.28 -15.78
N MET A 420 13.51 -7.09 -16.36
CA MET A 420 12.40 -6.52 -17.12
C MET A 420 12.24 -7.32 -18.43
N PRO A 421 11.05 -7.83 -18.72
CA PRO A 421 10.81 -8.50 -20.00
C PRO A 421 10.96 -7.51 -21.17
N ALA A 422 11.46 -8.00 -22.27
CA ALA A 422 11.70 -7.22 -23.49
C ALA A 422 10.42 -6.55 -24.03
#